data_086579937440ab11709016538e00495d
#
_entry.id   086579937440ab11709016538e00495d
#
_cell.length_a   1.000
_cell.length_b   1.000
_cell.length_c   1.000
_cell.angle_alpha   90.00
_cell.angle_beta   90.00
_cell.angle_gamma   90.00
#
_symmetry.space_group_name_H-M   'P 1'
#
loop_
_entity.id
_entity.type
_entity.pdbx_description
1 polymer ?
#
loop_
_entity_poly.entity_id
_entity_poly.type
_entity_poly.pdbx_seq_one_letter_code
_entity_poly.pdbx_strand_id
1 'polypeptide(L)'
;MKISVCMATYNGAKHIKKQLDSILHQDLSAFPSAELEIIISDDDSTDNTVNIIEGYNDNRIRLLHHRQDKTHRYHAALYAATANFGYAMSHATGDYIFLSDQDDVWYPDKISKTLQVLTDKGGVVATAFDLIDEHSEKIIGDVIYSLGSFWKPRRGFIYGFSCGITREEMRYILPMPDVPQHDIFIHLLAQKRNKLHVINSKCAAHRWGGDNTSNSANEVPVYVKIISRLKIYAIVLYRTIFPKHDSLSCSES
;
A
#
# COMPACT_ATOMS: atom_id res chain seq x y z
N MET A 1 -3.84 20.91 -2.09
CA MET A 1 -3.49 19.53 -2.51
C MET A 1 -4.23 18.57 -1.63
N LYS A 2 -4.65 17.44 -2.17
CA LYS A 2 -5.36 16.42 -1.42
C LYS A 2 -4.54 15.13 -1.33
N ILE A 3 -4.55 14.49 -0.16
CA ILE A 3 -3.81 13.28 0.15
C ILE A 3 -4.82 12.19 0.48
N SER A 4 -4.74 11.05 -0.19
CA SER A 4 -5.53 9.86 0.12
C SER A 4 -4.63 8.81 0.77
N VAL A 5 -5.00 8.33 1.96
CA VAL A 5 -4.40 7.13 2.54
C VAL A 5 -5.36 5.97 2.27
N CYS A 6 -4.90 4.98 1.51
CA CYS A 6 -5.66 3.78 1.18
C CYS A 6 -5.21 2.63 2.08
N MET A 7 -6.12 2.15 2.91
CA MET A 7 -5.87 1.05 3.85
C MET A 7 -6.71 -0.17 3.48
N ALA A 8 -6.07 -1.33 3.48
CA ALA A 8 -6.75 -2.63 3.35
C ALA A 8 -6.85 -3.28 4.73
N THR A 9 -8.05 -3.74 5.11
CA THR A 9 -8.29 -4.37 6.41
C THR A 9 -8.98 -5.72 6.28
N TYR A 10 -8.60 -6.64 7.16
CA TYR A 10 -9.27 -7.91 7.42
C TYR A 10 -8.86 -8.42 8.81
N ASN A 11 -9.81 -8.51 9.75
CA ASN A 11 -9.60 -8.97 11.12
C ASN A 11 -8.41 -8.27 11.81
N GLY A 12 -8.39 -6.94 11.76
CA GLY A 12 -7.30 -6.08 12.26
C GLY A 12 -7.54 -5.46 13.63
N ALA A 13 -8.57 -5.87 14.37
CA ALA A 13 -9.01 -5.22 15.63
C ALA A 13 -7.89 -5.00 16.64
N LYS A 14 -6.86 -5.87 16.65
CA LYS A 14 -5.72 -5.81 17.57
C LYS A 14 -4.86 -4.56 17.36
N HIS A 15 -4.72 -4.08 16.12
CA HIS A 15 -3.71 -3.07 15.77
C HIS A 15 -4.28 -1.83 15.08
N ILE A 16 -5.47 -1.95 14.43
CA ILE A 16 -6.06 -0.92 13.58
C ILE A 16 -6.17 0.45 14.26
N LYS A 17 -6.51 0.47 15.56
CA LYS A 17 -6.61 1.71 16.32
C LYS A 17 -5.29 2.48 16.33
N LYS A 18 -4.18 1.79 16.65
CA LYS A 18 -2.86 2.42 16.73
C LYS A 18 -2.40 2.93 15.37
N GLN A 19 -2.68 2.16 14.31
CA GLN A 19 -2.36 2.57 12.95
C GLN A 19 -3.16 3.81 12.54
N LEU A 20 -4.48 3.83 12.75
CA LEU A 20 -5.32 5.00 12.44
C LEU A 20 -4.89 6.24 13.23
N ASP A 21 -4.63 6.10 14.53
CA ASP A 21 -4.11 7.19 15.35
C ASP A 21 -2.81 7.74 14.76
N SER A 22 -1.89 6.91 14.29
CA SER A 22 -0.62 7.33 13.70
C SER A 22 -0.78 8.09 12.38
N ILE A 23 -1.79 7.74 11.58
CA ILE A 23 -2.13 8.43 10.32
C ILE A 23 -2.80 9.77 10.61
N LEU A 24 -3.75 9.80 11.54
CA LEU A 24 -4.50 11.00 11.89
C LEU A 24 -3.63 12.09 12.53
N HIS A 25 -2.50 11.72 13.15
CA HIS A 25 -1.54 12.60 13.82
C HIS A 25 -0.28 12.89 12.97
N GLN A 26 -0.36 12.76 11.65
CA GLN A 26 0.76 13.14 10.77
C GLN A 26 1.03 14.63 10.82
N ASP A 27 2.31 15.00 10.89
CA ASP A 27 2.74 16.40 10.81
C ASP A 27 2.72 16.91 9.36
N LEU A 28 1.72 17.72 9.06
CA LEU A 28 1.54 18.39 7.77
C LEU A 28 1.90 19.87 7.82
N SER A 29 2.61 20.36 8.82
CA SER A 29 2.98 21.77 8.97
C SER A 29 3.74 22.35 7.77
N ALA A 30 4.54 21.52 7.09
CA ALA A 30 5.21 21.89 5.84
C ALA A 30 4.25 22.00 4.63
N PHE A 31 3.02 21.53 4.74
CA PHE A 31 1.99 21.52 3.70
C PHE A 31 0.64 21.99 4.28
N PRO A 32 0.50 23.24 4.75
CA PRO A 32 -0.66 23.70 5.54
C PRO A 32 -1.98 23.70 4.78
N SER A 33 -1.94 23.68 3.45
CA SER A 33 -3.14 23.54 2.60
C SER A 33 -3.45 22.11 2.19
N ALA A 34 -2.77 21.11 2.77
CA ALA A 34 -3.02 19.71 2.46
C ALA A 34 -4.28 19.23 3.20
N GLU A 35 -5.17 18.58 2.45
CA GLU A 35 -6.35 17.89 2.96
C GLU A 35 -6.08 16.39 3.00
N LEU A 36 -6.41 15.74 4.10
CA LEU A 36 -6.22 14.30 4.30
C LEU A 36 -7.58 13.59 4.23
N GLU A 37 -7.66 12.55 3.41
CA GLU A 37 -8.73 11.54 3.48
C GLU A 37 -8.11 10.15 3.73
N ILE A 38 -8.82 9.30 4.45
CA ILE A 38 -8.43 7.92 4.74
C ILE A 38 -9.54 7.02 4.19
N ILE A 39 -9.20 6.21 3.20
CA ILE A 39 -10.12 5.26 2.56
C ILE A 39 -9.75 3.87 3.03
N ILE A 40 -10.62 3.28 3.82
CA ILE A 40 -10.43 1.95 4.39
C ILE A 40 -11.34 0.99 3.63
N SER A 41 -10.74 -0.04 3.03
CA SER A 41 -11.47 -1.13 2.41
C SER A 41 -11.41 -2.36 3.31
N ASP A 42 -12.56 -2.81 3.82
CA ASP A 42 -12.67 -3.97 4.69
C ASP A 42 -13.13 -5.20 3.93
N ASP A 43 -12.36 -6.29 4.01
CA ASP A 43 -12.63 -7.57 3.35
C ASP A 43 -13.49 -8.50 4.23
N ASP A 44 -14.65 -8.00 4.68
CA ASP A 44 -15.64 -8.77 5.48
C ASP A 44 -15.05 -9.25 6.82
N SER A 45 -14.47 -8.34 7.60
CA SER A 45 -13.95 -8.63 8.94
C SER A 45 -15.05 -9.18 9.87
N THR A 46 -14.70 -10.20 10.63
CA THR A 46 -15.61 -10.86 11.59
C THR A 46 -15.30 -10.55 13.05
N ASP A 47 -14.19 -9.84 13.29
CA ASP A 47 -13.78 -9.35 14.61
C ASP A 47 -14.32 -7.92 14.85
N ASN A 48 -13.78 -7.22 15.84
CA ASN A 48 -14.24 -5.87 16.18
C ASN A 48 -13.66 -4.75 15.28
N THR A 49 -13.01 -5.07 14.15
CA THR A 49 -12.33 -4.11 13.27
C THR A 49 -13.26 -2.98 12.81
N VAL A 50 -14.41 -3.35 12.24
CA VAL A 50 -15.39 -2.38 11.69
C VAL A 50 -15.90 -1.45 12.79
N ASN A 51 -16.29 -1.98 13.95
CA ASN A 51 -16.79 -1.15 15.07
C ASN A 51 -15.71 -0.17 15.59
N ILE A 52 -14.43 -0.57 15.59
CA ILE A 52 -13.33 0.32 15.97
C ILE A 52 -13.20 1.46 14.98
N ILE A 53 -13.28 1.19 13.67
CA ILE A 53 -13.16 2.21 12.63
C ILE A 53 -14.34 3.19 12.71
N GLU A 54 -15.57 2.69 12.80
CA GLU A 54 -16.78 3.51 12.89
C GLU A 54 -16.81 4.38 14.16
N GLY A 55 -16.21 3.88 15.25
CA GLY A 55 -16.11 4.60 16.52
C GLY A 55 -15.26 5.90 16.47
N TYR A 56 -14.48 6.13 15.40
CA TYR A 56 -13.68 7.36 15.27
C TYR A 56 -14.53 8.62 15.05
N ASN A 57 -15.70 8.50 14.39
CA ASN A 57 -16.56 9.65 14.03
C ASN A 57 -15.77 10.80 13.38
N ASP A 58 -14.72 10.51 12.61
CA ASP A 58 -13.86 11.46 11.93
C ASP A 58 -14.25 11.51 10.44
N ASN A 59 -14.62 12.68 9.94
CA ASN A 59 -15.09 12.88 8.55
C ASN A 59 -13.99 12.63 7.50
N ARG A 60 -12.73 12.54 7.91
CA ARG A 60 -11.61 12.14 7.04
C ARG A 60 -11.60 10.65 6.74
N ILE A 61 -12.27 9.83 7.56
CA ILE A 61 -12.30 8.37 7.42
C ILE A 61 -13.54 7.95 6.64
N ARG A 62 -13.31 7.20 5.58
CA ARG A 62 -14.36 6.56 4.78
C ARG A 62 -14.15 5.06 4.77
N LEU A 63 -15.06 4.32 5.39
CA LEU A 63 -15.07 2.86 5.38
C LEU A 63 -15.87 2.35 4.18
N LEU A 64 -15.27 1.40 3.46
CA LEU A 64 -15.86 0.68 2.33
C LEU A 64 -15.87 -0.82 2.66
N HIS A 65 -16.98 -1.48 2.39
CA HIS A 65 -17.07 -2.94 2.51
C HIS A 65 -16.80 -3.57 1.15
N HIS A 66 -15.81 -4.43 1.07
CA HIS A 66 -15.39 -5.07 -0.17
C HIS A 66 -15.06 -6.54 0.06
N ARG A 67 -16.09 -7.36 0.10
CA ARG A 67 -15.93 -8.81 0.24
C ARG A 67 -15.23 -9.41 -0.98
N GLN A 68 -14.13 -10.14 -0.75
CA GLN A 68 -13.38 -10.82 -1.78
C GLN A 68 -13.89 -12.22 -2.05
N ASP A 69 -13.93 -12.59 -3.32
CA ASP A 69 -14.13 -13.98 -3.72
C ASP A 69 -12.78 -14.71 -3.67
N LYS A 70 -12.51 -15.43 -2.57
CA LYS A 70 -11.23 -16.10 -2.29
C LYS A 70 -11.09 -17.41 -3.06
N THR A 71 -11.22 -17.35 -4.40
CA THR A 71 -11.20 -18.54 -5.29
C THR A 71 -9.81 -19.07 -5.61
N HIS A 72 -8.76 -18.30 -5.34
CA HIS A 72 -7.38 -18.73 -5.63
C HIS A 72 -6.93 -19.86 -4.71
N ARG A 73 -6.48 -20.98 -5.30
CA ARG A 73 -5.98 -22.13 -4.54
C ARG A 73 -4.71 -21.83 -3.76
N TYR A 74 -3.82 -20.99 -4.31
CA TYR A 74 -2.56 -20.58 -3.71
C TYR A 74 -2.52 -19.07 -3.56
N HIS A 75 -1.87 -18.57 -2.52
CA HIS A 75 -1.77 -17.12 -2.24
C HIS A 75 -3.12 -16.41 -2.05
N ALA A 76 -4.19 -17.11 -1.70
CA ALA A 76 -5.54 -16.52 -1.62
C ALA A 76 -5.57 -15.22 -0.82
N ALA A 77 -4.92 -15.18 0.35
CA ALA A 77 -4.84 -13.98 1.19
C ALA A 77 -4.08 -12.83 0.51
N LEU A 78 -3.01 -13.13 -0.25
CA LEU A 78 -2.25 -12.09 -0.98
C LEU A 78 -3.04 -11.54 -2.17
N TYR A 79 -3.82 -12.37 -2.87
CA TYR A 79 -4.73 -11.92 -3.93
C TYR A 79 -5.85 -11.05 -3.34
N ALA A 80 -6.44 -11.49 -2.22
CA ALA A 80 -7.45 -10.72 -1.52
C ALA A 80 -6.93 -9.36 -1.06
N ALA A 81 -5.74 -9.30 -0.45
CA ALA A 81 -5.11 -8.04 -0.06
C ALA A 81 -4.86 -7.13 -1.29
N THR A 82 -4.36 -7.69 -2.40
CA THR A 82 -4.13 -6.93 -3.64
C THR A 82 -5.43 -6.34 -4.19
N ALA A 83 -6.51 -7.11 -4.24
CA ALA A 83 -7.81 -6.64 -4.71
C ALA A 83 -8.40 -5.59 -3.75
N ASN A 84 -8.24 -5.79 -2.44
CA ASN A 84 -8.70 -4.87 -1.40
C ASN A 84 -7.99 -3.51 -1.49
N PHE A 85 -6.66 -3.49 -1.65
CA PHE A 85 -5.92 -2.26 -1.95
C PHE A 85 -6.40 -1.62 -3.26
N GLY A 86 -6.58 -2.41 -4.32
CA GLY A 86 -7.09 -1.92 -5.60
C GLY A 86 -8.44 -1.24 -5.48
N TYR A 87 -9.33 -1.79 -4.65
CA TYR A 87 -10.63 -1.20 -4.39
C TYR A 87 -10.53 0.11 -3.61
N ALA A 88 -9.75 0.16 -2.53
CA ALA A 88 -9.49 1.40 -1.80
C ALA A 88 -8.89 2.48 -2.71
N MET A 89 -7.87 2.14 -3.49
CA MET A 89 -7.19 3.05 -4.42
C MET A 89 -8.12 3.59 -5.51
N SER A 90 -9.09 2.80 -5.98
CA SER A 90 -10.07 3.23 -7.00
C SER A 90 -11.05 4.30 -6.49
N HIS A 91 -11.22 4.39 -5.16
CA HIS A 91 -12.05 5.39 -4.49
C HIS A 91 -11.27 6.60 -3.98
N ALA A 92 -9.94 6.60 -4.12
CA ALA A 92 -9.09 7.69 -3.72
C ALA A 92 -9.30 8.91 -4.64
N THR A 93 -9.43 10.09 -4.06
CA THR A 93 -9.64 11.36 -4.81
C THR A 93 -8.45 12.31 -4.72
N GLY A 94 -7.45 12.02 -3.87
CA GLY A 94 -6.29 12.88 -3.64
C GLY A 94 -5.32 12.93 -4.82
N ASP A 95 -4.49 13.97 -4.84
CA ASP A 95 -3.39 14.16 -5.79
C ASP A 95 -2.24 13.17 -5.51
N TYR A 96 -2.12 12.77 -4.25
CA TYR A 96 -1.11 11.84 -3.73
C TYR A 96 -1.78 10.72 -2.95
N ILE A 97 -1.40 9.48 -3.24
CA ILE A 97 -1.99 8.27 -2.68
C ILE A 97 -0.93 7.55 -1.86
N PHE A 98 -1.23 7.25 -0.61
CA PHE A 98 -0.39 6.47 0.29
C PHE A 98 -1.07 5.13 0.56
N LEU A 99 -0.28 4.06 0.63
CA LEU A 99 -0.79 2.75 1.02
C LEU A 99 -0.49 2.49 2.50
N SER A 100 -1.39 1.83 3.18
CA SER A 100 -1.26 1.51 4.60
C SER A 100 -1.77 0.10 4.87
N ASP A 101 -0.96 -0.72 5.52
CA ASP A 101 -1.44 -1.95 6.16
C ASP A 101 -2.14 -1.58 7.48
N GLN A 102 -2.93 -2.50 8.03
CA GLN A 102 -3.75 -2.26 9.23
C GLN A 102 -2.98 -2.33 10.56
N ASP A 103 -1.75 -2.84 10.53
CA ASP A 103 -0.99 -3.30 11.70
C ASP A 103 0.38 -2.62 11.88
N ASP A 104 0.71 -1.65 11.04
CA ASP A 104 1.91 -0.83 11.14
C ASP A 104 1.74 0.36 12.10
N VAL A 105 2.78 1.17 12.24
CA VAL A 105 2.72 2.48 12.91
C VAL A 105 3.53 3.48 12.10
N TRP A 106 2.89 4.55 11.64
CA TRP A 106 3.58 5.60 10.90
C TRP A 106 4.26 6.60 11.84
N TYR A 107 5.46 7.01 11.50
CA TYR A 107 6.13 8.10 12.21
C TYR A 107 5.53 9.45 11.75
N PRO A 108 5.55 10.47 12.61
CA PRO A 108 4.81 11.72 12.36
C PRO A 108 5.16 12.43 11.05
N ASP A 109 6.37 12.22 10.54
CA ASP A 109 6.92 12.90 9.38
C ASP A 109 6.84 12.08 8.07
N LYS A 110 6.15 10.92 8.08
CA LYS A 110 6.08 10.04 6.91
C LYS A 110 5.46 10.74 5.70
N ILE A 111 4.29 11.34 5.88
CA ILE A 111 3.61 11.99 4.75
C ILE A 111 4.43 13.18 4.25
N SER A 112 4.89 14.07 5.13
CA SER A 112 5.63 15.26 4.75
C SER A 112 6.94 14.96 4.02
N LYS A 113 7.74 14.01 4.52
CA LYS A 113 8.98 13.55 3.85
C LYS A 113 8.73 12.94 2.48
N THR A 114 7.68 12.13 2.37
CA THR A 114 7.32 11.49 1.10
C THR A 114 6.82 12.51 0.09
N LEU A 115 5.97 13.46 0.52
CA LEU A 115 5.46 14.53 -0.34
C LEU A 115 6.56 15.43 -0.90
N GLN A 116 7.59 15.75 -0.11
CA GLN A 116 8.73 16.55 -0.60
C GLN A 116 9.35 15.95 -1.86
N VAL A 117 9.47 14.61 -1.93
CA VAL A 117 10.02 13.94 -3.10
C VAL A 117 8.97 13.80 -4.20
N LEU A 118 7.70 13.47 -3.85
CA LEU A 118 6.63 13.33 -4.84
C LEU A 118 6.31 14.64 -5.57
N THR A 119 6.35 15.77 -4.87
CA THR A 119 6.11 17.10 -5.48
C THR A 119 7.24 17.52 -6.41
N ASP A 120 8.48 17.13 -6.11
CA ASP A 120 9.66 17.45 -6.92
C ASP A 120 9.82 16.51 -8.15
N LYS A 121 9.67 15.19 -7.93
CA LYS A 121 10.04 14.16 -8.92
C LYS A 121 8.86 13.41 -9.52
N GLY A 122 7.71 13.48 -8.89
CA GLY A 122 6.57 12.63 -9.23
C GLY A 122 6.82 11.15 -8.95
N GLY A 123 5.97 10.28 -9.50
CA GLY A 123 6.19 8.85 -9.49
C GLY A 123 5.72 8.13 -8.24
N VAL A 124 6.51 7.14 -7.82
CA VAL A 124 6.33 6.32 -6.63
C VAL A 124 7.53 6.50 -5.72
N VAL A 125 7.30 6.80 -4.47
CA VAL A 125 8.34 6.97 -3.44
C VAL A 125 8.13 5.94 -2.34
N ALA A 126 9.17 5.18 -2.00
CA ALA A 126 9.17 4.28 -0.86
C ALA A 126 10.14 4.78 0.23
N THR A 127 9.71 4.69 1.48
CA THR A 127 10.50 5.09 2.65
C THR A 127 11.06 3.88 3.39
N ALA A 128 12.24 3.99 3.97
CA ALA A 128 12.77 3.01 4.92
C ALA A 128 11.87 2.91 6.16
N PHE A 129 12.02 1.83 6.92
CA PHE A 129 11.22 1.59 8.12
C PHE A 129 11.97 0.72 9.14
N ASP A 130 11.54 0.80 10.39
CA ASP A 130 11.98 -0.11 11.44
C ASP A 130 11.11 -1.38 11.45
N LEU A 131 11.73 -2.51 11.81
CA LEU A 131 11.02 -3.73 12.14
C LEU A 131 10.80 -3.77 13.65
N ILE A 132 9.56 -3.98 14.07
CA ILE A 132 9.21 -4.12 15.50
C ILE A 132 8.67 -5.50 15.78
N ASP A 133 8.99 -6.00 16.95
CA ASP A 133 8.44 -7.25 17.48
C ASP A 133 6.92 -7.11 17.73
N GLU A 134 6.14 -8.10 17.34
CA GLU A 134 4.67 -8.05 17.43
C GLU A 134 4.16 -7.85 18.86
N HIS A 135 4.83 -8.43 19.86
CA HIS A 135 4.38 -8.45 21.25
C HIS A 135 4.97 -7.32 22.10
N SER A 136 6.28 -7.11 21.97
CA SER A 136 7.02 -6.15 22.79
C SER A 136 7.12 -4.77 22.17
N GLU A 137 6.78 -4.62 20.89
CA GLU A 137 6.98 -3.40 20.11
C GLU A 137 8.43 -2.86 20.10
N LYS A 138 9.39 -3.70 20.50
CA LYS A 138 10.80 -3.34 20.44
C LYS A 138 11.31 -3.41 19.02
N ILE A 139 12.17 -2.47 18.65
CA ILE A 139 12.86 -2.50 17.36
C ILE A 139 13.81 -3.70 17.35
N ILE A 140 13.64 -4.58 16.35
CA ILE A 140 14.42 -5.80 16.13
C ILE A 140 15.27 -5.74 14.85
N GLY A 141 15.09 -4.70 14.04
CA GLY A 141 15.82 -4.48 12.81
C GLY A 141 15.28 -3.30 12.00
N ASP A 142 15.76 -3.17 10.79
CA ASP A 142 15.27 -2.17 9.85
C ASP A 142 15.33 -2.65 8.40
N VAL A 143 14.62 -1.96 7.53
CA VAL A 143 14.67 -2.14 6.08
C VAL A 143 15.04 -0.83 5.41
N ILE A 144 16.21 -0.84 4.75
CA ILE A 144 16.72 0.26 3.94
C ILE A 144 16.78 -0.20 2.49
N TYR A 145 16.20 0.59 1.59
CA TYR A 145 16.13 0.22 0.19
C TYR A 145 17.42 0.51 -0.58
N SER A 146 17.80 -0.44 -1.44
CA SER A 146 18.81 -0.25 -2.46
C SER A 146 18.22 -0.67 -3.80
N LEU A 147 17.91 0.31 -4.64
CA LEU A 147 17.32 0.04 -5.95
C LEU A 147 18.32 -0.68 -6.87
N GLY A 148 17.87 -1.79 -7.43
CA GLY A 148 18.53 -2.48 -8.53
C GLY A 148 18.04 -1.97 -9.89
N SER A 149 18.27 -2.74 -10.96
CA SER A 149 17.62 -2.52 -12.25
C SER A 149 16.35 -3.36 -12.39
N PHE A 150 15.48 -2.99 -13.32
CA PHE A 150 14.25 -3.74 -13.63
C PHE A 150 14.51 -5.26 -13.83
N TRP A 151 15.62 -5.61 -14.47
CA TRP A 151 15.98 -7.01 -14.74
C TRP A 151 16.78 -7.68 -13.61
N LYS A 152 17.34 -6.89 -12.69
CA LYS A 152 18.13 -7.36 -11.55
C LYS A 152 17.81 -6.52 -10.31
N PRO A 153 16.65 -6.71 -9.67
CA PRO A 153 16.34 -6.04 -8.41
C PRO A 153 17.35 -6.50 -7.34
N ARG A 154 18.10 -5.56 -6.77
CA ARG A 154 19.26 -5.88 -5.92
C ARG A 154 18.91 -6.44 -4.54
N ARG A 155 17.95 -5.89 -3.85
CA ARG A 155 17.55 -6.35 -2.51
C ARG A 155 16.08 -6.06 -2.29
N GLY A 156 15.26 -7.07 -2.60
CA GLY A 156 13.84 -7.01 -2.32
C GLY A 156 13.06 -6.00 -3.16
N PHE A 157 11.78 -6.07 -3.00
CA PHE A 157 10.83 -5.12 -3.56
C PHE A 157 10.44 -4.12 -2.46
N ILE A 158 9.87 -2.99 -2.86
CA ILE A 158 9.27 -2.07 -1.89
C ILE A 158 8.07 -2.76 -1.21
N TYR A 159 7.80 -2.39 0.01
CA TYR A 159 6.60 -2.80 0.73
C TYR A 159 5.48 -1.80 0.44
N GLY A 160 4.26 -2.28 0.20
CA GLY A 160 3.13 -1.44 -0.14
C GLY A 160 2.91 -0.31 0.85
N PHE A 161 2.84 -0.62 2.15
CA PHE A 161 2.63 0.37 3.20
C PHE A 161 3.70 1.47 3.28
N SER A 162 4.89 1.24 2.71
CA SER A 162 5.98 2.22 2.71
C SER A 162 5.84 3.28 1.61
N CYS A 163 4.84 3.14 0.70
CA CYS A 163 4.77 3.89 -0.54
C CYS A 163 3.85 5.11 -0.48
N GLY A 164 4.30 6.19 -1.15
CA GLY A 164 3.46 7.26 -1.67
C GLY A 164 3.52 7.29 -3.20
N ILE A 165 2.42 7.65 -3.86
CA ILE A 165 2.20 7.52 -5.31
C ILE A 165 1.52 8.78 -5.81
N THR A 166 1.95 9.36 -6.93
CA THR A 166 1.22 10.47 -7.56
C THR A 166 -0.04 9.99 -8.29
N ARG A 167 -1.05 10.85 -8.40
CA ARG A 167 -2.27 10.58 -9.17
C ARG A 167 -1.95 10.15 -10.61
N GLU A 168 -0.93 10.72 -11.21
CA GLU A 168 -0.51 10.37 -12.57
C GLU A 168 -0.17 8.88 -12.70
N GLU A 169 0.54 8.30 -11.73
CA GLU A 169 0.94 6.89 -11.77
C GLU A 169 -0.23 5.93 -11.59
N MET A 170 -1.33 6.39 -10.96
CA MET A 170 -2.54 5.58 -10.79
C MET A 170 -3.14 5.11 -12.12
N ARG A 171 -2.93 5.85 -13.22
CA ARG A 171 -3.39 5.50 -14.58
C ARG A 171 -2.72 4.23 -15.12
N TYR A 172 -1.54 3.90 -14.60
CA TYR A 172 -0.79 2.70 -14.95
C TYR A 172 -1.04 1.55 -13.95
N ILE A 173 -1.35 1.91 -12.70
CA ILE A 173 -1.58 0.95 -11.62
C ILE A 173 -3.00 0.38 -11.68
N LEU A 174 -4.01 1.24 -11.86
CA LEU A 174 -5.42 0.83 -11.86
C LEU A 174 -5.95 0.46 -13.26
N PRO A 175 -6.97 -0.40 -13.32
CA PRO A 175 -7.46 -1.23 -12.23
C PRO A 175 -6.36 -2.20 -11.77
N MET A 176 -6.33 -2.48 -10.45
CA MET A 176 -5.34 -3.41 -9.90
C MET A 176 -5.43 -4.77 -10.62
N PRO A 177 -4.31 -5.31 -11.12
CA PRO A 177 -4.35 -6.61 -11.79
C PRO A 177 -4.56 -7.74 -10.79
N ASP A 178 -5.12 -8.84 -11.27
CA ASP A 178 -5.24 -10.08 -10.51
C ASP A 178 -3.86 -10.75 -10.35
N VAL A 179 -3.12 -10.31 -9.34
CA VAL A 179 -1.78 -10.78 -8.95
C VAL A 179 -1.67 -10.91 -7.44
N PRO A 180 -0.81 -11.81 -6.91
CA PRO A 180 -0.77 -12.05 -5.46
C PRO A 180 -0.06 -10.96 -4.65
N GLN A 181 0.64 -10.02 -5.29
CA GLN A 181 1.50 -9.05 -4.60
C GLN A 181 1.46 -7.70 -5.32
N HIS A 182 0.61 -6.81 -4.82
CA HIS A 182 0.43 -5.46 -5.37
C HIS A 182 1.72 -4.61 -5.28
N ASP A 183 2.48 -4.78 -4.20
CA ASP A 183 3.73 -4.08 -3.94
C ASP A 183 4.81 -4.40 -4.97
N ILE A 184 4.97 -5.67 -5.34
CA ILE A 184 5.88 -6.10 -6.40
C ILE A 184 5.45 -5.57 -7.75
N PHE A 185 4.15 -5.59 -8.04
CA PHE A 185 3.62 -5.03 -9.27
C PHE A 185 3.89 -3.52 -9.37
N ILE A 186 3.58 -2.75 -8.31
CA ILE A 186 3.83 -1.30 -8.25
C ILE A 186 5.32 -1.00 -8.37
N HIS A 187 6.18 -1.73 -7.65
CA HIS A 187 7.63 -1.58 -7.74
C HIS A 187 8.14 -1.75 -9.17
N LEU A 188 7.83 -2.89 -9.80
CA LEU A 188 8.32 -3.21 -11.13
C LEU A 188 7.79 -2.23 -12.19
N LEU A 189 6.54 -1.81 -12.06
CA LEU A 189 5.93 -0.84 -12.95
C LEU A 189 6.62 0.53 -12.85
N ALA A 190 6.77 1.04 -11.63
CA ALA A 190 7.43 2.32 -11.39
C ALA A 190 8.92 2.29 -11.79
N GLN A 191 9.61 1.16 -11.52
CA GLN A 191 11.01 0.99 -11.92
C GLN A 191 11.16 0.94 -13.45
N LYS A 192 10.29 0.22 -14.16
CA LYS A 192 10.31 0.15 -15.63
C LYS A 192 10.08 1.51 -16.27
N ARG A 193 9.29 2.36 -15.63
CA ARG A 193 8.98 3.72 -16.07
C ARG A 193 10.02 4.77 -15.62
N ASN A 194 11.06 4.38 -14.89
CA ASN A 194 12.04 5.28 -14.25
C ASN A 194 11.37 6.30 -13.29
N LYS A 195 10.30 5.87 -12.61
CA LYS A 195 9.49 6.68 -11.69
C LYS A 195 9.54 6.16 -10.25
N LEU A 196 10.46 5.26 -9.92
CA LEU A 196 10.65 4.75 -8.57
C LEU A 196 11.77 5.50 -7.85
N HIS A 197 11.43 6.07 -6.71
CA HIS A 197 12.36 6.77 -5.82
C HIS A 197 12.36 6.13 -4.43
N VAL A 198 13.46 6.24 -3.70
CA VAL A 198 13.55 5.75 -2.32
C VAL A 198 14.12 6.82 -1.40
N ILE A 199 13.60 6.85 -0.18
CA ILE A 199 14.09 7.69 0.91
C ILE A 199 14.56 6.75 2.02
N ASN A 200 15.85 6.84 2.39
CA ASN A 200 16.43 6.01 3.44
C ASN A 200 16.20 6.59 4.85
N SER A 201 15.24 7.51 5.00
CA SER A 201 14.71 7.92 6.29
C SER A 201 13.64 6.93 6.72
N LYS A 202 13.75 6.45 7.94
CA LYS A 202 12.75 5.55 8.54
C LYS A 202 11.50 6.36 8.89
N CYS A 203 10.39 6.00 8.28
CA CYS A 203 9.13 6.74 8.38
C CYS A 203 7.97 5.90 8.93
N ALA A 204 8.23 4.65 9.27
CA ALA A 204 7.24 3.74 9.86
C ALA A 204 7.92 2.66 10.69
N ALA A 205 7.14 2.00 11.54
CA ALA A 205 7.49 0.75 12.19
C ALA A 205 6.57 -0.35 11.67
N HIS A 206 7.15 -1.40 11.09
CA HIS A 206 6.44 -2.57 10.56
C HIS A 206 6.50 -3.73 11.55
N ARG A 207 5.35 -4.33 11.85
CA ARG A 207 5.27 -5.49 12.74
C ARG A 207 5.78 -6.74 12.05
N TRP A 208 6.76 -7.38 12.69
CA TRP A 208 7.36 -8.61 12.20
C TRP A 208 7.05 -9.75 13.16
N GLY A 209 6.42 -10.82 12.66
CA GLY A 209 6.02 -11.98 13.45
C GLY A 209 4.52 -12.27 13.33
N GLY A 210 4.05 -13.29 14.08
CA GLY A 210 2.64 -13.64 14.17
C GLY A 210 1.98 -14.14 12.88
N ASP A 211 0.70 -13.83 12.73
CA ASP A 211 -0.17 -14.31 11.63
C ASP A 211 -0.06 -13.46 10.35
N ASN A 212 1.08 -12.80 10.13
CA ASN A 212 1.25 -11.97 8.94
C ASN A 212 1.01 -12.78 7.66
N THR A 213 0.22 -12.20 6.75
CA THR A 213 -0.12 -12.79 5.43
C THR A 213 1.12 -13.21 4.64
N SER A 214 2.26 -12.56 4.87
CA SER A 214 3.56 -12.88 4.28
C SER A 214 4.09 -14.27 4.65
N ASN A 215 3.72 -14.81 5.81
CA ASN A 215 4.18 -16.12 6.28
C ASN A 215 3.52 -17.27 5.52
N SER A 216 2.32 -17.10 4.98
CA SER A 216 1.61 -18.10 4.17
C SER A 216 2.30 -18.37 2.81
N ALA A 217 3.23 -17.52 2.40
CA ALA A 217 3.96 -17.67 1.14
C ALA A 217 4.97 -18.85 1.12
N ASN A 218 5.31 -19.42 2.28
CA ASN A 218 6.30 -20.49 2.37
C ASN A 218 5.79 -21.85 1.85
N GLU A 219 4.50 -22.10 1.89
CA GLU A 219 3.87 -23.36 1.47
C GLU A 219 3.56 -23.44 -0.03
N VAL A 220 3.88 -22.39 -0.78
CA VAL A 220 3.54 -22.31 -2.19
C VAL A 220 4.60 -22.98 -3.07
N PRO A 221 4.20 -23.86 -3.99
CA PRO A 221 5.13 -24.52 -4.91
C PRO A 221 5.95 -23.51 -5.74
N VAL A 222 7.22 -23.85 -5.97
CA VAL A 222 8.16 -22.96 -6.69
C VAL A 222 7.65 -22.56 -8.08
N TYR A 223 7.04 -23.51 -8.81
CA TYR A 223 6.48 -23.21 -10.13
C TYR A 223 5.36 -22.17 -10.08
N VAL A 224 4.53 -22.16 -9.04
CA VAL A 224 3.47 -21.15 -8.85
C VAL A 224 4.09 -19.77 -8.62
N LYS A 225 5.15 -19.69 -7.81
CA LYS A 225 5.90 -18.44 -7.58
C LYS A 225 6.49 -17.90 -8.89
N ILE A 226 7.07 -18.79 -9.72
CA ILE A 226 7.63 -18.43 -11.03
C ILE A 226 6.52 -17.92 -11.97
N ILE A 227 5.42 -18.66 -12.10
CA ILE A 227 4.29 -18.26 -12.98
C ILE A 227 3.71 -16.92 -12.56
N SER A 228 3.47 -16.72 -11.26
CA SER A 228 2.98 -15.44 -10.72
C SER A 228 3.93 -14.30 -11.04
N ARG A 229 5.23 -14.53 -10.94
CA ARG A 229 6.25 -13.54 -11.27
C ARG A 229 6.25 -13.19 -12.76
N LEU A 230 6.20 -14.20 -13.63
CA LEU A 230 6.12 -14.01 -15.08
C LEU A 230 4.84 -13.25 -15.48
N LYS A 231 3.70 -13.58 -14.84
CA LYS A 231 2.44 -12.85 -15.02
C LYS A 231 2.60 -11.36 -14.69
N ILE A 232 3.21 -11.03 -13.55
CA ILE A 232 3.47 -9.63 -13.15
C ILE A 232 4.36 -8.93 -14.19
N TYR A 233 5.47 -9.54 -14.63
CA TYR A 233 6.35 -8.95 -15.64
C TYR A 233 5.61 -8.67 -16.96
N ALA A 234 4.81 -9.61 -17.44
CA ALA A 234 4.04 -9.45 -18.67
C ALA A 234 3.05 -8.28 -18.56
N ILE A 235 2.34 -8.18 -17.42
CA ILE A 235 1.40 -7.08 -17.17
C ILE A 235 2.14 -5.73 -17.09
N VAL A 236 3.28 -5.67 -16.43
CA VAL A 236 4.09 -4.46 -16.32
C VAL A 236 4.54 -3.99 -17.71
N LEU A 237 5.07 -4.88 -18.54
CA LEU A 237 5.48 -4.54 -19.91
C LEU A 237 4.29 -4.03 -20.74
N TYR A 238 3.16 -4.72 -20.67
CA TYR A 238 1.94 -4.30 -21.38
C TYR A 238 1.49 -2.90 -20.95
N ARG A 239 1.36 -2.64 -19.64
CA ARG A 239 0.89 -1.35 -19.11
C ARG A 239 1.85 -0.20 -19.33
N THR A 240 3.15 -0.48 -19.44
CA THR A 240 4.13 0.55 -19.79
C THR A 240 3.92 1.08 -21.21
N ILE A 241 3.46 0.22 -22.13
CA ILE A 241 3.20 0.57 -23.52
C ILE A 241 1.77 1.10 -23.70
N PHE A 242 0.80 0.47 -23.03
CA PHE A 242 -0.63 0.76 -23.14
C PHE A 242 -1.21 1.14 -21.78
N PRO A 243 -1.02 2.40 -21.33
CA PRO A 243 -1.69 2.88 -20.12
C PRO A 243 -3.20 2.81 -20.33
N LYS A 244 -3.94 2.37 -19.32
CA LYS A 244 -5.41 2.38 -19.42
C LYS A 244 -5.88 3.83 -19.32
N HIS A 245 -6.62 4.27 -20.32
CA HIS A 245 -7.24 5.59 -20.39
C HIS A 245 -8.22 5.83 -19.23
N ASP A 246 -8.30 7.09 -18.82
CA ASP A 246 -9.13 7.59 -17.72
C ASP A 246 -10.61 7.17 -17.85
N SER A 247 -11.01 6.12 -17.14
CA SER A 247 -12.39 5.92 -16.72
C SER A 247 -12.62 6.40 -15.27
N LEU A 248 -11.74 7.28 -14.79
CA LEU A 248 -11.84 7.90 -13.46
C LEU A 248 -12.63 9.21 -13.47
N SER A 249 -13.42 9.46 -14.53
CA SER A 249 -14.50 10.44 -14.43
C SER A 249 -15.62 9.78 -13.62
N CYS A 250 -15.73 10.13 -12.35
CA CYS A 250 -16.92 9.89 -11.56
C CYS A 250 -18.13 10.31 -12.39
N SER A 251 -18.94 9.34 -12.85
CA SER A 251 -20.31 9.63 -13.20
C SER A 251 -21.03 9.96 -11.90
N GLU A 252 -21.14 11.26 -11.62
CA GLU A 252 -22.19 11.77 -10.76
C GLU A 252 -23.53 11.35 -11.37
N SER A 253 -24.25 10.51 -10.68
CA SER A 253 -25.71 10.37 -10.79
C SER A 253 -26.27 9.76 -9.53
#